data_8863c99f83c45d1c327dc10d83593432
#
_entry.id   8863c99f83c45d1c327dc10d83593432
#
_cell.length_a   1.000
_cell.length_b   1.000
_cell.length_c   1.000
_cell.angle_alpha   90.00
_cell.angle_beta   90.00
_cell.angle_gamma   90.00
#
_symmetry.space_group_name_H-M   'P 1'
#
loop_
_entity.id
_entity.type
_entity.pdbx_description
1 polymer ?
#
loop_
_entity_poly.entity_id
_entity_poly.type
_entity_poly.pdbx_seq_one_letter_code
_entity_poly.pdbx_strand_id
1 'polypeptide(L)'
;LNTVLERDDIRVLRTEAQVEYKSAANRSIKLDIRAVDAEGRVMDIEVQRADRGAGVRRARFHSSMLDRTLLDKGKDFEDLVDTYVIFITEHDRFGAGLPLYHVERRIAELDDALFGDGAHIVYVNGQFRDLNHPVGRLMHDMNCTNAADILNPLLAQEVRYLKETE
;
A
#
# COMPACT_ATOMS: atom_id res chain seq x y z
N LEU A 1 4.44 4.65 5.42
CA LEU A 1 4.12 3.20 5.49
C LEU A 1 3.84 2.75 6.92
N ASN A 2 4.66 3.09 7.90
CA ASN A 2 4.43 2.68 9.29
C ASN A 2 3.03 3.03 9.80
N THR A 3 2.54 4.23 9.49
CA THR A 3 1.17 4.67 9.84
C THR A 3 0.09 3.78 9.22
N VAL A 4 0.26 3.39 7.95
CA VAL A 4 -0.73 2.61 7.20
C VAL A 4 -0.71 1.13 7.55
N LEU A 5 0.46 0.61 7.88
CA LEU A 5 0.65 -0.79 8.26
C LEU A 5 0.55 -1.02 9.79
N GLU A 6 0.31 0.06 10.56
CA GLU A 6 0.26 0.05 12.03
C GLU A 6 1.50 -0.62 12.65
N ARG A 7 2.67 -0.30 12.07
CA ARG A 7 3.99 -0.84 12.44
C ARG A 7 4.95 0.30 12.76
N ASP A 8 6.09 -0.03 13.36
CA ASP A 8 7.19 0.90 13.66
C ASP A 8 8.54 0.45 13.09
N ASP A 9 8.57 -0.75 12.50
CA ASP A 9 9.78 -1.43 12.02
C ASP A 9 10.01 -1.32 10.50
N ILE A 10 9.10 -0.70 9.74
CA ILE A 10 9.26 -0.54 8.29
C ILE A 10 10.34 0.52 7.99
N ARG A 11 11.45 0.07 7.42
CA ARG A 11 12.59 0.92 7.01
C ARG A 11 12.79 0.76 5.51
N VAL A 12 12.18 1.64 4.72
CA VAL A 12 12.25 1.59 3.26
C VAL A 12 13.68 1.85 2.81
N LEU A 13 14.24 0.93 2.03
CA LEU A 13 15.56 1.03 1.40
C LEU A 13 15.48 1.48 -0.05
N ARG A 14 14.43 1.10 -0.76
CA ARG A 14 14.27 1.37 -2.20
C ARG A 14 12.82 1.67 -2.54
N THR A 15 12.63 2.67 -3.39
CA THR A 15 11.35 2.99 -4.01
C THR A 15 11.51 3.12 -5.51
N GLU A 16 10.52 2.66 -6.26
CA GLU A 16 10.44 2.78 -7.71
C GLU A 16 9.02 3.19 -8.08
N ALA A 17 8.89 4.24 -8.90
CA ALA A 17 7.60 4.68 -9.39
C ALA A 17 7.31 4.07 -10.77
N GLN A 18 6.02 3.84 -11.06
CA GLN A 18 5.52 3.41 -12.36
C GLN A 18 6.15 2.10 -12.88
N VAL A 19 6.33 1.11 -11.98
CA VAL A 19 6.93 -0.19 -12.32
C VAL A 19 5.94 -1.04 -13.11
N GLU A 20 6.33 -1.48 -14.31
CA GLU A 20 5.50 -2.34 -15.15
C GLU A 20 5.93 -3.80 -15.07
N TYR A 21 5.04 -4.68 -14.64
CA TYR A 21 5.21 -6.12 -14.72
C TYR A 21 4.51 -6.67 -15.96
N LYS A 22 5.29 -6.95 -17.00
CA LYS A 22 4.79 -7.49 -18.26
C LYS A 22 4.53 -8.98 -18.16
N SER A 23 3.44 -9.42 -18.80
CA SER A 23 3.14 -10.81 -19.01
C SER A 23 2.94 -11.05 -20.50
N ALA A 24 3.69 -12.00 -21.07
CA ALA A 24 3.58 -12.33 -22.48
C ALA A 24 2.24 -13.01 -22.83
N ALA A 25 1.61 -13.68 -21.88
CA ALA A 25 0.39 -14.47 -22.10
C ALA A 25 -0.86 -13.89 -21.42
N ASN A 26 -0.69 -12.97 -20.45
CA ASN A 26 -1.78 -12.50 -19.60
C ASN A 26 -1.74 -10.97 -19.44
N ARG A 27 -2.69 -10.45 -18.64
CA ARG A 27 -2.77 -9.03 -18.32
C ARG A 27 -1.52 -8.60 -17.54
N SER A 28 -0.82 -7.58 -18.06
CA SER A 28 0.24 -6.86 -17.34
C SER A 28 -0.36 -5.96 -16.26
N ILE A 29 0.43 -5.63 -15.25
CA ILE A 29 0.09 -4.59 -14.27
C ILE A 29 1.15 -3.51 -14.27
N LYS A 30 0.75 -2.32 -13.89
CA LYS A 30 1.64 -1.19 -13.64
C LYS A 30 1.38 -0.75 -12.20
N LEU A 31 2.43 -0.81 -11.37
CA LEU A 31 2.38 -0.35 -10.00
C LEU A 31 2.65 1.16 -9.97
N ASP A 32 1.88 1.90 -9.17
CA ASP A 32 2.13 3.33 -9.00
C ASP A 32 3.45 3.55 -8.25
N ILE A 33 3.64 2.88 -7.13
CA ILE A 33 4.89 2.91 -6.36
C ILE A 33 5.18 1.49 -5.83
N ARG A 34 6.40 1.01 -6.09
CA ARG A 34 6.94 -0.20 -5.47
C ARG A 34 7.97 0.21 -4.42
N ALA A 35 7.85 -0.31 -3.20
CA ALA A 35 8.82 -0.11 -2.13
C ALA A 35 9.37 -1.46 -1.64
N VAL A 36 10.62 -1.46 -1.21
CA VAL A 36 11.28 -2.61 -0.55
C VAL A 36 11.92 -2.10 0.73
N ASP A 37 11.72 -2.82 1.82
CA ASP A 37 12.28 -2.47 3.12
C ASP A 37 13.54 -3.27 3.47
N ALA A 38 14.06 -3.03 4.68
CA ALA A 38 15.32 -3.63 5.16
C ALA A 38 15.22 -5.15 5.37
N GLU A 39 14.02 -5.69 5.60
CA GLU A 39 13.74 -7.11 5.76
C GLU A 39 13.38 -7.80 4.44
N GLY A 40 13.41 -7.06 3.32
CA GLY A 40 13.08 -7.58 1.99
C GLY A 40 11.58 -7.63 1.70
N ARG A 41 10.71 -7.15 2.62
CA ARG A 41 9.27 -7.05 2.37
C ARG A 41 8.99 -6.11 1.22
N VAL A 42 8.03 -6.47 0.37
CA VAL A 42 7.70 -5.70 -0.84
C VAL A 42 6.31 -5.11 -0.73
N MET A 43 6.21 -3.82 -1.02
CA MET A 43 4.97 -3.06 -0.94
C MET A 43 4.63 -2.48 -2.31
N ASP A 44 3.40 -2.71 -2.76
CA ASP A 44 2.76 -2.06 -3.89
C ASP A 44 1.78 -1.01 -3.35
N ILE A 45 2.04 0.27 -3.66
CA ILE A 45 1.25 1.38 -3.16
C ILE A 45 0.53 2.02 -4.34
N GLU A 46 -0.78 1.93 -4.33
CA GLU A 46 -1.70 2.39 -5.37
C GLU A 46 -2.52 3.57 -4.87
N VAL A 47 -2.41 4.73 -5.52
CA VAL A 47 -3.23 5.90 -5.20
C VAL A 47 -4.38 6.00 -6.20
N GLN A 48 -5.61 5.74 -5.77
CA GLN A 48 -6.78 5.65 -6.63
C GLN A 48 -7.76 6.81 -6.40
N ARG A 49 -7.82 7.73 -7.36
CA ARG A 49 -8.76 8.86 -7.36
C ARG A 49 -10.17 8.50 -7.85
N ALA A 50 -10.37 7.30 -8.36
CA ALA A 50 -11.67 6.83 -8.80
C ALA A 50 -11.92 5.43 -8.27
N ASP A 51 -13.13 5.16 -7.77
CA ASP A 51 -13.55 3.90 -7.14
C ASP A 51 -13.33 2.64 -8.01
N ARG A 52 -13.34 2.80 -9.33
CA ARG A 52 -13.13 1.69 -10.28
C ARG A 52 -11.73 1.09 -10.20
N GLY A 53 -10.74 1.84 -9.70
CA GLY A 53 -9.35 1.40 -9.59
C GLY A 53 -9.07 0.47 -8.41
N ALA A 54 -9.82 0.57 -7.30
CA ALA A 54 -9.55 -0.13 -6.04
C ALA A 54 -10.45 -1.37 -5.81
N GLY A 55 -10.79 -2.10 -6.88
CA GLY A 55 -11.62 -3.30 -6.79
C GLY A 55 -10.90 -4.46 -6.09
N VAL A 56 -11.63 -5.22 -5.23
CA VAL A 56 -11.08 -6.34 -4.45
C VAL A 56 -10.43 -7.44 -5.32
N ARG A 57 -10.94 -7.66 -6.53
CA ARG A 57 -10.33 -8.59 -7.48
C ARG A 57 -9.02 -8.06 -8.07
N ARG A 58 -8.91 -6.72 -8.26
CA ARG A 58 -7.67 -6.08 -8.68
C ARG A 58 -6.62 -6.21 -7.59
N ALA A 59 -6.96 -5.96 -6.34
CA ALA A 59 -6.05 -6.12 -5.21
C ALA A 59 -5.49 -7.54 -5.12
N ARG A 60 -6.36 -8.55 -5.24
CA ARG A 60 -5.94 -9.96 -5.31
C ARG A 60 -5.00 -10.23 -6.49
N PHE A 61 -5.27 -9.64 -7.66
CA PHE A 61 -4.44 -9.82 -8.85
C PHE A 61 -3.06 -9.18 -8.67
N HIS A 62 -2.99 -7.97 -8.09
CA HIS A 62 -1.73 -7.31 -7.74
C HIS A 62 -0.91 -8.17 -6.77
N SER A 63 -1.51 -8.70 -5.70
CA SER A 63 -0.86 -9.60 -4.75
C SER A 63 -0.23 -10.81 -5.48
N SER A 64 -1.00 -11.50 -6.32
CA SER A 64 -0.50 -12.65 -7.09
C SER A 64 0.63 -12.29 -8.06
N MET A 65 0.62 -11.08 -8.62
CA MET A 65 1.68 -10.62 -9.52
C MET A 65 2.95 -10.26 -8.76
N LEU A 66 2.85 -9.73 -7.55
CA LEU A 66 4.01 -9.53 -6.68
C LEU A 66 4.69 -10.87 -6.39
N ASP A 67 3.96 -11.86 -5.88
CA ASP A 67 4.50 -13.17 -5.56
C ASP A 67 5.22 -13.81 -6.77
N ARG A 68 4.59 -13.74 -7.94
CA ARG A 68 5.17 -14.25 -9.18
C ARG A 68 6.51 -13.58 -9.54
N THR A 69 6.69 -12.32 -9.19
CA THR A 69 7.91 -11.55 -9.54
C THR A 69 9.02 -11.69 -8.50
N LEU A 70 8.69 -12.21 -7.32
CA LEU A 70 9.61 -12.32 -6.19
C LEU A 70 10.24 -13.71 -6.09
N LEU A 71 9.61 -14.73 -6.67
CA LEU A 71 10.11 -16.08 -6.63
C LEU A 71 10.74 -16.49 -7.97
N ASP A 72 12.06 -16.62 -7.98
CA ASP A 72 12.80 -17.09 -9.14
C ASP A 72 12.59 -18.58 -9.40
N LYS A 73 12.80 -19.00 -10.65
CA LYS A 73 12.70 -20.41 -11.03
C LYS A 73 13.68 -21.27 -10.22
N GLY A 74 13.17 -22.26 -9.52
CA GLY A 74 13.96 -23.23 -8.74
C GLY A 74 14.19 -22.82 -7.30
N LYS A 75 13.61 -21.71 -6.85
CA LYS A 75 13.55 -21.34 -5.44
C LYS A 75 12.40 -22.08 -4.73
N ASP A 76 12.52 -22.23 -3.42
CA ASP A 76 11.48 -22.79 -2.57
C ASP A 76 10.34 -21.76 -2.40
N PHE A 77 9.10 -22.23 -2.23
CA PHE A 77 7.98 -21.34 -1.90
C PHE A 77 8.12 -20.67 -0.54
N GLU A 78 8.82 -21.29 0.39
CA GLU A 78 9.15 -20.73 1.70
C GLU A 78 10.15 -19.56 1.64
N ASP A 79 10.79 -19.34 0.47
CA ASP A 79 11.63 -18.15 0.22
C ASP A 79 10.79 -16.88 -0.11
N LEU A 80 9.46 -17.00 -0.26
CA LEU A 80 8.60 -15.83 -0.47
C LEU A 80 8.62 -14.91 0.75
N VAL A 81 8.87 -13.64 0.49
CA VAL A 81 8.83 -12.59 1.52
C VAL A 81 7.41 -12.08 1.71
N ASP A 82 7.15 -11.42 2.82
CA ASP A 82 5.87 -10.74 3.03
C ASP A 82 5.64 -9.66 1.98
N THR A 83 4.42 -9.63 1.44
CA THR A 83 3.98 -8.67 0.43
C THR A 83 2.78 -7.86 0.90
N TYR A 84 2.76 -6.60 0.56
CA TYR A 84 1.69 -5.67 0.91
C TYR A 84 1.16 -4.98 -0.34
N VAL A 85 -0.13 -5.08 -0.60
CA VAL A 85 -0.83 -4.28 -1.61
C VAL A 85 -1.65 -3.24 -0.87
N ILE A 86 -1.28 -1.96 -1.04
CA ILE A 86 -1.86 -0.84 -0.29
C ILE A 86 -2.62 0.05 -1.27
N PHE A 87 -3.94 0.11 -1.14
CA PHE A 87 -4.79 1.04 -1.87
C PHE A 87 -5.12 2.26 -1.02
N ILE A 88 -4.67 3.44 -1.44
CA ILE A 88 -5.13 4.72 -0.89
C ILE A 88 -6.28 5.19 -1.78
N THR A 89 -7.50 5.12 -1.28
CA THR A 89 -8.71 5.42 -2.05
C THR A 89 -9.25 6.81 -1.74
N GLU A 90 -9.78 7.50 -2.74
CA GLU A 90 -10.42 8.80 -2.54
C GLU A 90 -11.65 8.71 -1.63
N HIS A 91 -12.45 7.63 -1.78
CA HIS A 91 -13.65 7.37 -1.00
C HIS A 91 -13.48 6.15 -0.09
N ASP A 92 -14.31 6.08 0.96
CA ASP A 92 -14.37 4.90 1.83
C ASP A 92 -14.86 3.68 1.03
N ARG A 93 -13.94 2.78 0.71
CA ARG A 93 -14.22 1.62 -0.15
C ARG A 93 -15.29 0.68 0.39
N PHE A 94 -15.41 0.59 1.72
CA PHE A 94 -16.31 -0.35 2.40
C PHE A 94 -17.45 0.34 3.14
N GLY A 95 -17.42 1.67 3.27
CA GLY A 95 -18.51 2.46 3.84
C GLY A 95 -18.69 2.34 5.36
N ALA A 96 -17.70 1.79 6.08
CA ALA A 96 -17.78 1.62 7.53
C ALA A 96 -17.18 2.79 8.33
N GLY A 97 -16.63 3.82 7.65
CA GLY A 97 -16.06 5.00 8.29
C GLY A 97 -14.71 4.75 9.00
N LEU A 98 -14.11 3.57 8.85
CA LEU A 98 -12.83 3.25 9.48
C LEU A 98 -11.66 3.89 8.72
N PRO A 99 -10.54 4.19 9.38
CA PRO A 99 -9.36 4.75 8.75
C PRO A 99 -8.65 3.76 7.82
N LEU A 100 -8.63 2.49 8.20
CA LEU A 100 -7.93 1.38 7.52
C LEU A 100 -8.80 0.14 7.49
N TYR A 101 -8.61 -0.67 6.45
CA TYR A 101 -9.19 -2.00 6.33
C TYR A 101 -8.09 -2.99 5.96
N HIS A 102 -7.77 -3.91 6.87
CA HIS A 102 -6.83 -5.00 6.64
C HIS A 102 -7.57 -6.21 6.11
N VAL A 103 -7.08 -6.77 5.01
CA VAL A 103 -7.66 -7.95 4.37
C VAL A 103 -6.66 -9.08 4.46
N GLU A 104 -7.06 -10.15 5.12
CA GLU A 104 -6.25 -11.34 5.38
C GLU A 104 -7.04 -12.60 5.12
N ARG A 105 -6.34 -13.70 4.83
CA ARG A 105 -6.94 -15.03 4.71
C ARG A 105 -7.07 -15.67 6.08
N ARG A 106 -8.17 -16.41 6.26
CA ARG A 106 -8.50 -17.08 7.54
C ARG A 106 -8.93 -18.50 7.31
N ILE A 107 -8.72 -19.35 8.29
CA ILE A 107 -9.11 -20.75 8.31
C ILE A 107 -10.43 -20.83 9.07
N ALA A 108 -11.54 -21.02 8.35
CA ALA A 108 -12.90 -21.00 8.92
C ALA A 108 -13.12 -22.09 9.97
N GLU A 109 -12.52 -23.27 9.80
CA GLU A 109 -12.66 -24.41 10.71
C GLU A 109 -11.82 -24.27 12.00
N LEU A 110 -10.97 -23.26 12.09
CA LEU A 110 -10.11 -22.96 13.25
C LEU A 110 -10.45 -21.61 13.88
N ASP A 111 -11.73 -21.35 14.11
CA ASP A 111 -12.27 -20.12 14.72
C ASP A 111 -11.74 -18.85 14.02
N ASP A 112 -11.70 -18.86 12.70
CA ASP A 112 -11.16 -17.77 11.87
C ASP A 112 -9.70 -17.42 12.19
N ALA A 113 -8.88 -18.40 12.59
CA ALA A 113 -7.45 -18.20 12.78
C ALA A 113 -6.80 -17.67 11.49
N LEU A 114 -5.79 -16.82 11.64
CA LEU A 114 -5.04 -16.30 10.50
C LEU A 114 -4.38 -17.44 9.72
N PHE A 115 -4.47 -17.41 8.40
CA PHE A 115 -3.75 -18.35 7.53
C PHE A 115 -2.25 -18.11 7.56
N GLY A 116 -1.83 -16.84 7.68
CA GLY A 116 -0.43 -16.47 7.93
C GLY A 116 0.50 -16.70 6.74
N ASP A 117 0.02 -16.47 5.53
CA ASP A 117 0.77 -16.70 4.29
C ASP A 117 1.66 -15.52 3.85
N GLY A 118 1.74 -14.44 4.65
CA GLY A 118 2.56 -13.28 4.36
C GLY A 118 2.04 -12.35 3.25
N ALA A 119 0.86 -12.62 2.69
CA ALA A 119 0.25 -11.79 1.66
C ALA A 119 -0.84 -10.88 2.26
N HIS A 120 -0.58 -9.58 2.31
CA HIS A 120 -1.43 -8.58 2.97
C HIS A 120 -2.02 -7.60 1.96
N ILE A 121 -3.29 -7.22 2.15
CA ILE A 121 -3.93 -6.14 1.41
C ILE A 121 -4.47 -5.12 2.41
N VAL A 122 -4.16 -3.84 2.19
CA VAL A 122 -4.62 -2.74 3.06
C VAL A 122 -5.34 -1.70 2.22
N TYR A 123 -6.53 -1.30 2.65
CA TYR A 123 -7.23 -0.15 2.09
C TYR A 123 -7.17 1.01 3.08
N VAL A 124 -6.73 2.17 2.59
CA VAL A 124 -6.69 3.42 3.34
C VAL A 124 -7.86 4.28 2.90
N ASN A 125 -8.69 4.68 3.86
CA ASN A 125 -9.84 5.54 3.60
C ASN A 125 -9.39 6.99 3.44
N GLY A 126 -9.31 7.48 2.19
CA GLY A 126 -8.93 8.86 1.88
C GLY A 126 -9.93 9.93 2.33
N GLN A 127 -11.13 9.55 2.78
CA GLN A 127 -12.12 10.47 3.40
C GLN A 127 -11.97 10.60 4.91
N PHE A 128 -11.14 9.78 5.56
CA PHE A 128 -10.97 9.84 7.00
C PHE A 128 -10.28 11.14 7.42
N ARG A 129 -10.89 11.90 8.36
CA ARG A 129 -10.49 13.29 8.68
C ARG A 129 -10.17 13.55 10.16
N ASP A 130 -10.23 12.52 11.03
CA ASP A 130 -9.92 12.70 12.45
C ASP A 130 -8.42 12.98 12.62
N LEU A 131 -8.07 14.24 12.92
CA LEU A 131 -6.68 14.66 13.14
C LEU A 131 -6.06 14.11 14.43
N ASN A 132 -6.85 13.55 15.35
CA ASN A 132 -6.31 12.84 16.51
C ASN A 132 -5.76 11.46 16.10
N HIS A 133 -6.19 10.94 14.96
CA HIS A 133 -5.74 9.64 14.44
C HIS A 133 -4.57 9.84 13.45
N PRO A 134 -3.50 8.99 13.48
CA PRO A 134 -2.36 9.11 12.57
C PRO A 134 -2.74 9.08 11.08
N VAL A 135 -3.68 8.22 10.69
CA VAL A 135 -4.17 8.14 9.30
C VAL A 135 -4.91 9.41 8.90
N GLY A 136 -5.69 10.01 9.81
CA GLY A 136 -6.37 11.27 9.52
C GLY A 136 -5.40 12.42 9.24
N ARG A 137 -4.30 12.51 10.01
CA ARG A 137 -3.21 13.47 9.74
C ARG A 137 -2.53 13.18 8.40
N LEU A 138 -2.24 11.91 8.09
CA LEU A 138 -1.66 11.53 6.80
C LEU A 138 -2.58 11.92 5.64
N MET A 139 -3.87 11.63 5.74
CA MET A 139 -4.84 12.00 4.70
C MET A 139 -5.03 13.51 4.58
N HIS A 140 -4.95 14.25 5.68
CA HIS A 140 -4.90 15.72 5.65
C HIS A 140 -3.70 16.18 4.82
N ASP A 141 -2.51 15.74 5.15
CA ASP A 141 -1.26 16.14 4.51
C ASP A 141 -1.23 15.80 3.01
N MET A 142 -1.71 14.62 2.64
CA MET A 142 -1.81 14.19 1.23
C MET A 142 -2.80 15.02 0.40
N ASN A 143 -3.74 15.71 1.04
CA ASN A 143 -4.69 16.60 0.38
C ASN A 143 -4.25 18.08 0.40
N CYS A 144 -3.18 18.43 1.12
CA CYS A 144 -2.67 19.80 1.15
C CYS A 144 -2.03 20.18 -0.18
N THR A 145 -2.43 21.34 -0.71
CA THR A 145 -1.80 21.94 -1.89
C THR A 145 -0.65 22.89 -1.53
N ASN A 146 -0.64 23.39 -0.29
CA ASN A 146 0.39 24.31 0.21
C ASN A 146 1.24 23.61 1.27
N ALA A 147 2.55 23.63 1.12
CA ALA A 147 3.48 23.04 2.07
C ALA A 147 3.39 23.64 3.49
N ALA A 148 2.88 24.87 3.63
CA ALA A 148 2.66 25.49 4.94
C ALA A 148 1.54 24.85 5.75
N ASP A 149 0.59 24.17 5.08
CA ASP A 149 -0.56 23.54 5.71
C ASP A 149 -0.30 22.08 6.09
N ILE A 150 0.84 21.52 5.66
CA ILE A 150 1.24 20.13 5.94
C ILE A 150 1.70 20.00 7.40
N LEU A 151 1.11 19.07 8.13
CA LEU A 151 1.38 18.82 9.55
C LEU A 151 2.69 18.07 9.78
N ASN A 152 3.03 17.14 8.86
CA ASN A 152 4.29 16.40 8.95
C ASN A 152 5.46 17.26 8.44
N PRO A 153 6.45 17.63 9.29
CA PRO A 153 7.51 18.54 8.90
C PRO A 153 8.44 18.01 7.81
N LEU A 154 8.68 16.70 7.75
CA LEU A 154 9.48 16.08 6.70
C LEU A 154 8.77 16.16 5.35
N LEU A 155 7.47 15.82 5.32
CA LEU A 155 6.67 15.92 4.10
C LEU A 155 6.54 17.39 3.63
N ALA A 156 6.36 18.33 4.56
CA ALA A 156 6.33 19.76 4.27
C ALA A 156 7.65 20.25 3.63
N GLN A 157 8.78 19.77 4.12
CA GLN A 157 10.10 20.08 3.59
C GLN A 157 10.27 19.56 2.16
N GLU A 158 9.92 18.29 1.91
CA GLU A 158 10.02 17.68 0.58
C GLU A 158 9.12 18.37 -0.45
N VAL A 159 7.89 18.71 -0.07
CA VAL A 159 6.96 19.43 -0.97
C VAL A 159 7.47 20.84 -1.29
N ARG A 160 8.11 21.55 -0.35
CA ARG A 160 8.75 22.85 -0.63
C ARG A 160 9.89 22.68 -1.63
N TYR A 161 10.78 21.72 -1.38
CA TYR A 161 11.93 21.46 -2.24
C TYR A 161 11.50 21.15 -3.69
N LEU A 162 10.49 20.31 -3.87
CA LEU A 162 9.98 19.98 -5.20
C LEU A 162 9.41 21.20 -5.93
N LYS A 163 8.70 22.10 -5.23
CA LYS A 163 8.12 23.30 -5.82
C LYS A 163 9.16 24.40 -6.14
N GLU A 164 10.29 24.38 -5.48
CA GLU A 164 11.38 25.33 -5.75
C GLU A 164 12.28 24.86 -6.90
N THR A 165 12.18 23.60 -7.29
CA THR A 165 13.01 22.98 -8.35
C THR A 165 12.27 22.79 -9.68
N GLU A 166 10.97 23.10 -9.75
CA GLU A 166 10.18 23.20 -10.99
C GLU A 166 10.24 24.62 -11.58
#